data_ba6662b1cacec952823711e700a4b77e
#
_entry.id   ba6662b1cacec952823711e700a4b77e
#
_cell.length_a   1.000
_cell.length_b   1.000
_cell.length_c   1.000
_cell.angle_alpha   90.00
_cell.angle_beta   90.00
_cell.angle_gamma   90.00
#
_symmetry.space_group_name_H-M   'P 1'
#
loop_
_entity.id
_entity.type
_entity.pdbx_description
1 polymer ?
#
loop_
_entity_poly.entity_id
_entity_poly.type
_entity_poly.pdbx_seq_one_letter_code
_entity_poly.pdbx_strand_id
1 'polypeptide(L)'
;AEMKTGEGKTLVSTLPAYLNALEGKGVCIVTVNDYLAKRDSEWMGQIHEFLGLKVGVVLNSMTNDERREAYNCDITYVTNNELGFDYLRDNMVIYKEQLVQRGLHYAIIDEVDSVLIDEARTPLIISGQSGKSTRLYEACDILAQQMKRGEDVPEYSKMDAIMGIEQEETGDFLVNEKDKVVSLTQEGVLSLIHISE
;
A
#
# COMPACT_ATOMS: atom_id res chain seq x y z
N ALA A 1 -1.40 -24.75 -9.24
CA ALA A 1 -1.00 -25.64 -10.33
C ALA A 1 0.43 -25.31 -10.74
N GLU A 2 1.24 -26.30 -11.05
CA GLU A 2 2.61 -26.13 -11.54
C GLU A 2 2.66 -26.54 -13.01
N MET A 3 3.13 -25.62 -13.86
CA MET A 3 3.34 -25.85 -15.28
C MET A 3 4.67 -25.20 -15.69
N LYS A 4 5.52 -25.92 -16.40
CA LYS A 4 6.81 -25.42 -16.87
C LYS A 4 6.65 -24.39 -18.00
N THR A 5 7.69 -23.62 -18.24
CA THR A 5 7.76 -22.69 -19.36
C THR A 5 7.52 -23.44 -20.68
N GLY A 6 6.67 -22.87 -21.56
CA GLY A 6 6.34 -23.46 -22.85
C GLY A 6 5.20 -24.49 -22.85
N GLU A 7 4.65 -24.86 -21.71
CA GLU A 7 3.52 -25.80 -21.60
C GLU A 7 2.14 -25.19 -21.85
N GLY A 8 2.08 -23.93 -22.26
CA GLY A 8 0.84 -23.28 -22.65
C GLY A 8 -0.02 -22.77 -21.48
N LYS A 9 0.58 -22.35 -20.38
CA LYS A 9 -0.12 -21.80 -19.20
C LYS A 9 -1.19 -20.76 -19.57
N THR A 10 -0.85 -19.83 -20.46
CA THR A 10 -1.74 -18.77 -20.90
C THR A 10 -3.02 -19.32 -21.55
N LEU A 11 -2.90 -20.35 -22.38
CA LEU A 11 -4.06 -21.00 -23.00
C LEU A 11 -4.87 -21.81 -21.98
N VAL A 12 -4.20 -22.55 -21.11
CA VAL A 12 -4.87 -23.36 -20.07
C VAL A 12 -5.65 -22.50 -19.10
N SER A 13 -5.17 -21.29 -18.79
CA SER A 13 -5.86 -20.34 -17.89
C SER A 13 -7.23 -19.90 -18.40
N THR A 14 -7.49 -20.01 -19.71
CA THR A 14 -8.80 -19.65 -20.28
C THR A 14 -9.93 -20.55 -19.78
N LEU A 15 -9.65 -21.81 -19.47
CA LEU A 15 -10.66 -22.76 -19.02
C LEU A 15 -11.25 -22.40 -17.66
N PRO A 16 -10.45 -22.25 -16.58
CA PRO A 16 -10.96 -21.83 -15.28
C PRO A 16 -11.48 -20.38 -15.31
N ALA A 17 -10.88 -19.49 -16.12
CA ALA A 17 -11.37 -18.12 -16.27
C ALA A 17 -12.80 -18.12 -16.84
N TYR A 18 -13.03 -18.82 -17.93
CA TYR A 18 -14.35 -18.93 -18.54
C TYR A 18 -15.38 -19.52 -17.57
N LEU A 19 -15.05 -20.64 -16.93
CA LEU A 19 -15.97 -21.33 -16.00
C LEU A 19 -16.42 -20.41 -14.86
N ASN A 20 -15.50 -19.67 -14.25
CA ASN A 20 -15.82 -18.80 -13.11
C ASN A 20 -16.46 -17.46 -13.58
N ALA A 21 -16.19 -17.02 -14.79
CA ALA A 21 -16.82 -15.81 -15.34
C ALA A 21 -18.32 -15.99 -15.62
N LEU A 22 -18.80 -17.22 -15.86
CA LEU A 22 -20.23 -17.52 -16.07
C LEU A 22 -21.13 -17.11 -14.89
N GLU A 23 -20.56 -16.97 -13.68
CA GLU A 23 -21.32 -16.47 -12.53
C GLU A 23 -21.61 -14.95 -12.61
N GLY A 24 -21.01 -14.22 -13.54
CA GLY A 24 -21.18 -12.78 -13.70
C GLY A 24 -20.56 -11.93 -12.58
N LYS A 25 -19.75 -12.53 -11.71
CA LYS A 25 -19.14 -11.85 -10.55
C LYS A 25 -17.76 -11.27 -10.83
N GLY A 26 -17.18 -11.58 -12.00
CA GLY A 26 -15.87 -11.12 -12.46
C GLY A 26 -14.70 -12.02 -12.06
N VAL A 27 -13.79 -12.13 -13.01
CA VAL A 27 -12.54 -12.88 -12.88
C VAL A 27 -11.39 -11.95 -13.17
N CYS A 28 -10.38 -11.92 -12.29
CA CYS A 28 -9.12 -11.20 -12.52
C CYS A 28 -8.04 -12.19 -12.95
N ILE A 29 -7.35 -11.89 -14.05
CA ILE A 29 -6.13 -12.59 -14.47
C ILE A 29 -4.97 -11.63 -14.19
N VAL A 30 -4.15 -11.99 -13.21
CA VAL A 30 -3.09 -11.14 -12.68
C VAL A 30 -1.76 -11.56 -13.28
N THR A 31 -1.04 -10.59 -13.84
CA THR A 31 0.28 -10.77 -14.46
C THR A 31 1.31 -9.84 -13.83
N VAL A 32 2.57 -9.96 -14.20
CA VAL A 32 3.67 -9.19 -13.61
C VAL A 32 3.91 -7.83 -14.30
N ASN A 33 3.44 -7.62 -15.53
CA ASN A 33 3.65 -6.35 -16.24
C ASN A 33 2.56 -6.05 -17.27
N ASP A 34 2.47 -4.77 -17.66
CA ASP A 34 1.48 -4.25 -18.60
C ASP A 34 1.56 -4.88 -19.99
N TYR A 35 2.76 -5.24 -20.44
CA TYR A 35 2.93 -5.90 -21.74
C TYR A 35 2.23 -7.26 -21.76
N LEU A 36 2.42 -8.08 -20.75
CA LEU A 36 1.77 -9.37 -20.63
C LEU A 36 0.25 -9.22 -20.47
N ALA A 37 -0.20 -8.30 -19.61
CA ALA A 37 -1.62 -8.05 -19.42
C ALA A 37 -2.30 -7.70 -20.76
N LYS A 38 -1.70 -6.79 -21.53
CA LYS A 38 -2.20 -6.39 -22.84
C LYS A 38 -2.15 -7.52 -23.86
N ARG A 39 -0.99 -8.18 -24.02
CA ARG A 39 -0.81 -9.27 -24.98
C ARG A 39 -1.82 -10.40 -24.74
N ASP A 40 -1.94 -10.82 -23.48
CA ASP A 40 -2.78 -11.97 -23.14
C ASP A 40 -4.26 -11.63 -23.21
N SER A 41 -4.65 -10.39 -22.90
CA SER A 41 -6.02 -9.92 -23.13
C SER A 41 -6.38 -9.88 -24.62
N GLU A 42 -5.46 -9.49 -25.49
CA GLU A 42 -5.68 -9.47 -26.94
C GLU A 42 -5.75 -10.89 -27.55
N TRP A 43 -4.93 -11.81 -27.07
CA TRP A 43 -4.88 -13.18 -27.62
C TRP A 43 -5.98 -14.07 -27.05
N MET A 44 -6.06 -14.18 -25.75
CA MET A 44 -7.03 -15.06 -25.08
C MET A 44 -8.42 -14.40 -25.01
N GLY A 45 -8.45 -13.08 -25.06
CA GLY A 45 -9.69 -12.31 -25.15
C GLY A 45 -10.56 -12.73 -26.33
N GLN A 46 -9.96 -13.02 -27.49
CA GLN A 46 -10.69 -13.50 -28.67
C GLN A 46 -11.48 -14.80 -28.37
N ILE A 47 -10.94 -15.70 -27.55
CA ILE A 47 -11.63 -16.93 -27.15
C ILE A 47 -12.82 -16.58 -26.24
N HIS A 48 -12.63 -15.73 -25.27
CA HIS A 48 -13.65 -15.33 -24.32
C HIS A 48 -14.77 -14.53 -24.98
N GLU A 49 -14.41 -13.60 -25.86
CA GLU A 49 -15.37 -12.81 -26.64
C GLU A 49 -16.18 -13.68 -27.62
N PHE A 50 -15.53 -14.66 -28.29
CA PHE A 50 -16.23 -15.64 -29.12
C PHE A 50 -17.26 -16.43 -28.32
N LEU A 51 -16.98 -16.70 -27.05
CA LEU A 51 -17.89 -17.40 -26.13
C LEU A 51 -18.91 -16.44 -25.45
N GLY A 52 -18.94 -15.18 -25.84
CA GLY A 52 -19.94 -14.19 -25.40
C GLY A 52 -19.59 -13.44 -24.11
N LEU A 53 -18.36 -13.54 -23.60
CA LEU A 53 -17.90 -12.80 -22.43
C LEU A 53 -17.23 -11.49 -22.83
N LYS A 54 -17.30 -10.48 -21.93
CA LYS A 54 -16.59 -9.21 -22.07
C LYS A 54 -15.22 -9.29 -21.42
N VAL A 55 -14.20 -8.82 -22.13
CA VAL A 55 -12.81 -8.80 -21.64
C VAL A 55 -12.34 -7.35 -21.48
N GLY A 56 -11.76 -7.04 -20.33
CA GLY A 56 -11.13 -5.78 -20.03
C GLY A 56 -9.65 -5.96 -19.72
N VAL A 57 -8.88 -4.88 -19.85
CA VAL A 57 -7.50 -4.80 -19.42
C VAL A 57 -7.29 -3.52 -18.62
N VAL A 58 -6.56 -3.60 -17.51
CA VAL A 58 -6.18 -2.43 -16.70
C VAL A 58 -4.70 -2.19 -16.85
N LEU A 59 -4.35 -1.00 -17.32
CA LEU A 59 -2.98 -0.55 -17.56
C LEU A 59 -2.68 0.72 -16.74
N ASN A 60 -1.41 0.99 -16.51
CA ASN A 60 -0.95 2.12 -15.71
C ASN A 60 -1.48 3.49 -16.19
N SER A 61 -1.55 3.71 -17.50
CA SER A 61 -1.94 4.99 -18.10
C SER A 61 -3.46 5.29 -18.10
N MET A 62 -4.28 4.38 -17.61
CA MET A 62 -5.75 4.49 -17.67
C MET A 62 -6.31 5.42 -16.59
N THR A 63 -7.35 6.16 -16.96
CA THR A 63 -8.16 6.97 -16.03
C THR A 63 -9.05 6.08 -15.14
N ASN A 64 -9.56 6.64 -14.04
CA ASN A 64 -10.45 5.91 -13.14
C ASN A 64 -11.73 5.38 -13.81
N ASP A 65 -12.27 6.13 -14.79
CA ASP A 65 -13.47 5.71 -15.50
C ASP A 65 -13.18 4.52 -16.43
N GLU A 66 -12.08 4.56 -17.17
CA GLU A 66 -11.61 3.45 -17.99
C GLU A 66 -11.32 2.21 -17.16
N ARG A 67 -10.68 2.38 -15.98
CA ARG A 67 -10.44 1.28 -15.03
C ARG A 67 -11.73 0.66 -14.54
N ARG A 68 -12.73 1.50 -14.20
CA ARG A 68 -14.04 1.03 -13.74
C ARG A 68 -14.75 0.23 -14.82
N GLU A 69 -14.69 0.68 -16.07
CA GLU A 69 -15.25 -0.08 -17.20
C GLU A 69 -14.53 -1.43 -17.38
N ALA A 70 -13.21 -1.46 -17.29
CA ALA A 70 -12.41 -2.68 -17.40
C ALA A 70 -12.71 -3.67 -16.27
N TYR A 71 -12.80 -3.20 -15.01
CA TYR A 71 -13.16 -4.07 -13.87
C TYR A 71 -14.61 -4.58 -13.92
N ASN A 72 -15.51 -3.91 -14.64
CA ASN A 72 -16.88 -4.36 -14.83
C ASN A 72 -17.04 -5.38 -15.97
N CYS A 73 -15.98 -5.72 -16.71
CA CYS A 73 -15.98 -6.82 -17.64
C CYS A 73 -16.06 -8.18 -16.93
N ASP A 74 -16.43 -9.23 -17.65
CA ASP A 74 -16.53 -10.59 -17.09
C ASP A 74 -15.15 -11.14 -16.72
N ILE A 75 -14.15 -10.81 -17.51
CA ILE A 75 -12.73 -11.15 -17.28
C ILE A 75 -11.90 -9.88 -17.43
N THR A 76 -11.03 -9.61 -16.43
CA THR A 76 -10.14 -8.45 -16.40
C THR A 76 -8.71 -8.90 -16.29
N TYR A 77 -7.88 -8.52 -17.26
CA TYR A 77 -6.42 -8.67 -17.19
C TYR A 77 -5.81 -7.46 -16.51
N VAL A 78 -4.93 -7.67 -15.53
CA VAL A 78 -4.37 -6.59 -14.72
C VAL A 78 -3.00 -7.00 -14.17
N THR A 79 -2.13 -6.04 -13.89
CA THR A 79 -0.88 -6.34 -13.18
C THR A 79 -1.12 -6.40 -11.66
N ASN A 80 -0.26 -7.14 -10.95
CA ASN A 80 -0.29 -7.21 -9.48
C ASN A 80 -0.23 -5.81 -8.84
N ASN A 81 0.63 -4.93 -9.36
CA ASN A 81 0.80 -3.57 -8.85
C ASN A 81 -0.45 -2.72 -9.07
N GLU A 82 -1.00 -2.70 -10.29
CA GLU A 82 -2.20 -1.92 -10.58
C GLU A 82 -3.41 -2.39 -9.77
N LEU A 83 -3.61 -3.71 -9.67
CA LEU A 83 -4.67 -4.30 -8.84
C LEU A 83 -4.54 -3.89 -7.37
N GLY A 84 -3.33 -3.95 -6.83
CA GLY A 84 -3.05 -3.58 -5.45
C GLY A 84 -3.18 -2.07 -5.20
N PHE A 85 -2.68 -1.23 -6.10
CA PHE A 85 -2.85 0.22 -5.99
C PHE A 85 -4.31 0.66 -6.14
N ASP A 86 -5.08 0.05 -7.03
CA ASP A 86 -6.50 0.33 -7.16
C ASP A 86 -7.26 -0.09 -5.89
N TYR A 87 -6.92 -1.24 -5.29
CA TYR A 87 -7.48 -1.64 -4.00
C TYR A 87 -7.17 -0.63 -2.90
N LEU A 88 -5.94 -0.14 -2.81
CA LEU A 88 -5.57 0.89 -1.82
C LEU A 88 -6.31 2.20 -2.07
N ARG A 89 -6.40 2.66 -3.33
CA ARG A 89 -7.14 3.88 -3.70
C ARG A 89 -8.61 3.76 -3.34
N ASP A 90 -9.24 2.63 -3.64
CA ASP A 90 -10.64 2.35 -3.32
C ASP A 90 -10.92 2.38 -1.81
N ASN A 91 -9.95 1.95 -0.98
CA ASN A 91 -10.07 2.04 0.48
C ASN A 91 -9.90 3.47 1.03
N MET A 92 -9.47 4.43 0.22
CA MET A 92 -9.31 5.83 0.60
C MET A 92 -10.48 6.72 0.18
N VAL A 93 -11.38 6.23 -0.70
CA VAL A 93 -12.52 7.01 -1.18
C VAL A 93 -13.62 7.14 -0.11
N ILE A 94 -14.36 8.24 -0.17
CA ILE A 94 -15.46 8.52 0.78
C ILE A 94 -16.80 8.02 0.23
N TYR A 95 -16.96 8.10 -1.09
CA TYR A 95 -18.24 7.75 -1.77
C TYR A 95 -18.07 6.47 -2.58
N LYS A 96 -19.08 5.61 -2.53
CA LYS A 96 -19.11 4.33 -3.24
C LYS A 96 -18.98 4.48 -4.76
N GLU A 97 -19.49 5.57 -5.31
CA GLU A 97 -19.43 5.89 -6.74
C GLU A 97 -18.00 6.17 -7.23
N GLN A 98 -17.07 6.43 -6.33
CA GLN A 98 -15.65 6.66 -6.63
C GLN A 98 -14.84 5.37 -6.74
N LEU A 99 -15.39 4.24 -6.29
CA LEU A 99 -14.73 2.94 -6.41
C LEU A 99 -14.52 2.58 -7.89
N VAL A 100 -13.34 2.06 -8.19
CA VAL A 100 -13.03 1.54 -9.53
C VAL A 100 -13.17 0.03 -9.59
N GLN A 101 -12.86 -0.68 -8.52
CA GLN A 101 -13.00 -2.13 -8.44
C GLN A 101 -14.42 -2.50 -8.03
N ARG A 102 -14.87 -3.65 -8.51
CA ARG A 102 -16.01 -4.36 -7.95
C ARG A 102 -15.54 -5.42 -6.95
N GLY A 103 -16.44 -6.10 -6.25
CA GLY A 103 -16.07 -7.18 -5.33
C GLY A 103 -15.19 -8.24 -6.00
N LEU A 104 -14.16 -8.69 -5.29
CA LEU A 104 -13.26 -9.75 -5.76
C LEU A 104 -13.96 -11.11 -5.59
N HIS A 105 -14.03 -11.89 -6.68
CA HIS A 105 -14.67 -13.21 -6.69
C HIS A 105 -13.68 -14.34 -6.99
N TYR A 106 -12.96 -14.22 -8.10
CA TYR A 106 -12.00 -15.24 -8.52
C TYR A 106 -10.77 -14.59 -9.16
N ALA A 107 -9.60 -15.13 -8.88
CA ALA A 107 -8.36 -14.66 -9.49
C ALA A 107 -7.48 -15.81 -9.95
N ILE A 108 -6.84 -15.63 -11.10
CA ILE A 108 -5.74 -16.46 -11.58
C ILE A 108 -4.49 -15.58 -11.53
N ILE A 109 -3.50 -16.02 -10.77
CA ILE A 109 -2.24 -15.28 -10.59
C ILE A 109 -1.15 -16.04 -11.36
N ASP A 110 -0.64 -15.43 -12.43
CA ASP A 110 0.53 -15.94 -13.15
C ASP A 110 1.82 -15.45 -12.47
N GLU A 111 2.90 -16.22 -12.63
CA GLU A 111 4.20 -15.94 -11.97
C GLU A 111 4.05 -15.77 -10.44
N VAL A 112 3.31 -16.66 -9.81
CA VAL A 112 2.92 -16.59 -8.40
C VAL A 112 4.10 -16.56 -7.43
N ASP A 113 5.21 -17.15 -7.78
CA ASP A 113 6.48 -17.10 -7.07
C ASP A 113 7.03 -15.68 -7.00
N SER A 114 7.03 -14.95 -8.11
CA SER A 114 7.42 -13.55 -8.13
C SER A 114 6.46 -12.69 -7.28
N VAL A 115 5.16 -12.83 -7.47
CA VAL A 115 4.14 -11.99 -6.82
C VAL A 115 4.02 -12.27 -5.32
N LEU A 116 3.99 -13.53 -4.90
CA LEU A 116 3.68 -13.92 -3.52
C LEU A 116 4.91 -14.28 -2.68
N ILE A 117 6.09 -14.43 -3.29
CA ILE A 117 7.33 -14.76 -2.58
C ILE A 117 8.34 -13.64 -2.72
N ASP A 118 8.80 -13.33 -3.94
CA ASP A 118 9.88 -12.36 -4.15
C ASP A 118 9.47 -10.93 -3.78
N GLU A 119 8.28 -10.50 -4.22
CA GLU A 119 7.75 -9.16 -3.97
C GLU A 119 6.87 -9.07 -2.71
N ALA A 120 6.60 -10.18 -2.03
CA ALA A 120 5.66 -10.23 -0.89
C ALA A 120 6.01 -9.29 0.27
N ARG A 121 7.28 -8.93 0.42
CA ARG A 121 7.76 -8.01 1.46
C ARG A 121 7.82 -6.55 1.01
N THR A 122 7.59 -6.27 -0.27
CA THR A 122 7.64 -4.91 -0.80
C THR A 122 6.27 -4.27 -0.59
N PRO A 123 6.14 -3.27 0.31
CA PRO A 123 4.85 -2.65 0.57
C PRO A 123 4.43 -1.77 -0.61
N LEU A 124 3.17 -1.82 -0.98
CA LEU A 124 2.57 -0.82 -1.85
C LEU A 124 2.26 0.43 -1.03
N ILE A 125 2.87 1.56 -1.37
CA ILE A 125 2.74 2.81 -0.63
C ILE A 125 2.13 3.87 -1.53
N ILE A 126 1.03 4.48 -1.10
CA ILE A 126 0.48 5.70 -1.69
C ILE A 126 0.89 6.86 -0.80
N SER A 127 1.70 7.77 -1.33
CA SER A 127 2.08 9.00 -0.64
C SER A 127 1.63 10.22 -1.45
N GLY A 128 1.12 11.22 -0.76
CA GLY A 128 0.75 12.50 -1.36
C GLY A 128 1.49 13.64 -0.69
N GLN A 129 1.79 14.69 -1.43
CA GLN A 129 2.27 15.93 -0.82
C GLN A 129 1.13 16.55 0.01
N SER A 130 1.30 16.55 1.33
CA SER A 130 0.47 17.36 2.21
C SER A 130 0.94 18.80 2.10
N GLY A 131 0.19 19.64 1.39
CA GLY A 131 0.54 21.04 1.14
C GLY A 131 0.60 21.95 2.39
N LYS A 132 0.37 21.40 3.58
CA LYS A 132 0.46 22.12 4.86
C LYS A 132 1.69 21.74 5.69
N SER A 133 2.44 20.70 5.32
CA SER A 133 3.47 20.16 6.21
C SER A 133 4.80 20.89 6.14
N THR A 134 5.18 21.46 5.00
CA THR A 134 6.51 22.07 4.83
C THR A 134 6.74 23.24 5.78
N ARG A 135 5.78 24.17 5.92
CA ARG A 135 5.90 25.30 6.85
C ARG A 135 5.88 24.86 8.32
N LEU A 136 5.11 23.81 8.63
CA LEU A 136 5.07 23.29 9.98
C LEU A 136 6.38 22.60 10.36
N TYR A 137 6.98 21.85 9.44
CA TYR A 137 8.29 21.23 9.66
C TYR A 137 9.40 22.26 9.81
N GLU A 138 9.41 23.32 8.99
CA GLU A 138 10.35 24.44 9.12
C GLU A 138 10.21 25.14 10.48
N ALA A 139 8.99 25.42 10.91
CA ALA A 139 8.73 26.00 12.22
C ALA A 139 9.17 25.08 13.37
N CYS A 140 8.86 23.80 13.28
CA CYS A 140 9.28 22.79 14.28
C CYS A 140 10.80 22.61 14.30
N ASP A 141 11.47 22.69 13.16
CA ASP A 141 12.93 22.61 13.08
C ASP A 141 13.59 23.79 13.79
N ILE A 142 13.11 25.03 13.55
CA ILE A 142 13.59 26.22 14.22
C ILE A 142 13.38 26.12 15.74
N LEU A 143 12.24 25.61 16.19
CA LEU A 143 11.95 25.39 17.61
C LEU A 143 12.88 24.34 18.20
N ALA A 144 13.06 23.22 17.52
CA ALA A 144 13.92 22.13 17.97
C ALA A 144 15.39 22.56 18.12
N GLN A 145 15.88 23.43 17.22
CA GLN A 145 17.26 23.96 17.31
C GLN A 145 17.51 24.86 18.54
N GLN A 146 16.45 25.44 19.13
CA GLN A 146 16.54 26.27 20.34
C GLN A 146 16.45 25.46 21.63
N MET A 147 16.01 24.20 21.54
CA MET A 147 15.83 23.31 22.68
C MET A 147 17.16 22.64 23.09
N LYS A 148 17.31 22.42 24.39
CA LYS A 148 18.50 21.78 24.96
C LYS A 148 18.25 20.28 25.20
N ARG A 149 19.14 19.42 24.67
CA ARG A 149 19.13 18.00 25.01
C ARG A 149 19.47 17.82 26.48
N GLY A 150 18.67 17.04 27.18
CA GLY A 150 18.97 16.60 28.55
C GLY A 150 20.07 15.52 28.56
N GLU A 151 20.62 15.27 29.74
CA GLU A 151 21.59 14.18 29.91
C GLU A 151 20.89 12.83 29.83
N ASP A 152 21.61 11.83 29.26
CA ASP A 152 21.09 10.48 29.12
C ASP A 152 20.83 9.89 30.52
N VAL A 153 19.58 9.60 30.82
CA VAL A 153 19.19 9.00 32.09
C VAL A 153 19.59 7.51 32.07
N PRO A 154 20.38 7.03 33.03
CA PRO A 154 20.72 5.63 33.10
C PRO A 154 19.48 4.75 33.21
N GLU A 155 19.53 3.53 32.62
CA GLU A 155 18.39 2.59 32.63
C GLU A 155 17.79 2.44 34.05
N TYR A 156 16.51 2.74 34.16
CA TYR A 156 15.74 2.64 35.39
C TYR A 156 15.79 1.22 35.93
N SER A 157 16.49 0.99 37.03
CA SER A 157 16.46 -0.30 37.71
C SER A 157 15.07 -0.49 38.34
N LYS A 158 14.54 -1.73 38.26
CA LYS A 158 13.28 -2.07 38.98
C LYS A 158 13.36 -1.75 40.48
N MET A 159 14.58 -1.62 41.02
CA MET A 159 14.83 -1.30 42.40
C MET A 159 14.64 0.19 42.70
N ASP A 160 14.97 1.06 41.77
CA ASP A 160 14.81 2.51 41.88
C ASP A 160 13.36 2.91 41.88
N ALA A 161 12.54 2.21 41.07
CA ALA A 161 11.07 2.37 41.05
C ALA A 161 10.41 2.00 42.38
N ILE A 162 10.94 0.98 43.09
CA ILE A 162 10.42 0.53 44.39
C ILE A 162 10.85 1.49 45.52
N MET A 163 12.00 2.15 45.38
CA MET A 163 12.51 3.11 46.37
C MET A 163 11.96 4.52 46.21
N GLY A 164 11.13 4.79 45.16
CA GLY A 164 10.51 6.09 44.94
C GLY A 164 11.52 7.20 44.62
N ILE A 165 12.67 6.85 44.02
CA ILE A 165 13.67 7.82 43.61
C ILE A 165 13.14 8.49 42.33
N GLU A 166 12.69 9.72 42.45
CA GLU A 166 12.36 10.58 41.29
C GLU A 166 13.70 11.01 40.66
N GLN A 167 13.91 10.67 39.39
CA GLN A 167 15.04 11.19 38.64
C GLN A 167 14.70 12.62 38.19
N GLU A 168 15.62 13.56 38.49
CA GLU A 168 15.52 14.91 37.94
C GLU A 168 15.80 14.84 36.43
N GLU A 169 14.76 15.05 35.62
CA GLU A 169 14.89 15.22 34.19
C GLU A 169 15.59 16.55 33.91
N THR A 170 16.70 16.54 33.19
CA THR A 170 17.45 17.73 32.80
C THR A 170 17.20 18.07 31.34
N GLY A 171 17.22 19.37 31.00
CA GLY A 171 17.03 19.85 29.63
C GLY A 171 15.59 19.78 29.13
N ASP A 172 15.40 20.16 27.87
CA ASP A 172 14.07 20.27 27.26
C ASP A 172 13.57 18.95 26.68
N PHE A 173 14.47 18.04 26.29
CA PHE A 173 14.10 16.73 25.74
C PHE A 173 15.13 15.65 26.06
N LEU A 174 14.65 14.42 26.19
CA LEU A 174 15.46 13.21 26.40
C LEU A 174 15.43 12.34 25.16
N VAL A 175 16.55 11.72 24.83
CA VAL A 175 16.71 10.81 23.67
C VAL A 175 17.00 9.42 24.17
N ASN A 176 16.13 8.47 23.83
CA ASN A 176 16.42 7.04 24.00
C ASN A 176 16.90 6.48 22.65
N GLU A 177 18.20 6.36 22.50
CA GLU A 177 18.82 5.89 21.24
C GLU A 177 18.51 4.42 20.94
N LYS A 178 18.29 3.60 21.97
CA LYS A 178 18.00 2.18 21.86
C LYS A 178 16.61 1.93 21.26
N ASP A 179 15.63 2.68 21.74
CA ASP A 179 14.23 2.59 21.28
C ASP A 179 13.90 3.57 20.15
N LYS A 180 14.87 4.44 19.79
CA LYS A 180 14.70 5.54 18.79
C LYS A 180 13.52 6.44 19.11
N VAL A 181 13.34 6.78 20.38
CA VAL A 181 12.25 7.64 20.86
C VAL A 181 12.84 8.91 21.46
N VAL A 182 12.16 10.03 21.19
CA VAL A 182 12.43 11.34 21.82
C VAL A 182 11.20 11.74 22.64
N SER A 183 11.41 12.10 23.90
CA SER A 183 10.36 12.59 24.80
C SER A 183 10.69 13.98 25.31
N LEU A 184 9.66 14.83 25.38
CA LEU A 184 9.80 16.15 26.00
C LEU A 184 9.73 16.01 27.53
N THR A 185 10.58 16.77 28.24
CA THR A 185 10.50 16.94 29.68
C THR A 185 9.42 17.95 30.03
N GLN A 186 9.06 18.08 31.32
CA GLN A 186 8.13 19.14 31.75
C GLN A 186 8.71 20.55 31.46
N GLU A 187 10.02 20.72 31.61
CA GLU A 187 10.72 21.96 31.30
C GLU A 187 10.68 22.25 29.79
N GLY A 188 10.83 21.22 28.95
CA GLY A 188 10.73 21.32 27.49
C GLY A 188 9.33 21.71 26.99
N VAL A 189 8.29 21.23 27.63
CA VAL A 189 6.92 21.66 27.30
C VAL A 189 6.72 23.14 27.62
N LEU A 190 7.25 23.62 28.73
CA LEU A 190 7.20 25.06 29.11
C LEU A 190 8.05 25.92 28.17
N SER A 191 9.25 25.45 27.81
CA SER A 191 10.11 26.12 26.84
C SER A 191 9.43 26.28 25.48
N LEU A 192 8.73 25.25 24.98
CA LEU A 192 7.96 25.34 23.74
C LEU A 192 6.86 26.38 23.77
N ILE A 193 6.16 26.52 24.87
CA ILE A 193 5.11 27.55 25.05
C ILE A 193 5.73 28.94 24.96
N HIS A 194 6.83 29.20 25.66
CA HIS A 194 7.52 30.49 25.66
C HIS A 194 8.18 30.87 24.31
N ILE A 195 8.64 29.89 23.54
CA ILE A 195 9.25 30.16 22.23
C ILE A 195 8.17 30.40 21.15
N SER A 196 6.94 29.88 21.37
CA SER A 196 5.81 30.03 20.43
C SER A 196 4.99 31.32 20.61
N GLU A 197 5.20 32.07 21.69
CA GLU A 197 4.64 33.42 21.91
C GLU A 197 5.51 34.52 21.28
#